data_015a79c3874239761697931582641a5c
#
_entry.id   015a79c3874239761697931582641a5c
#
_cell.length_a   1.000
_cell.length_b   1.000
_cell.length_c   1.000
_cell.angle_alpha   90.00
_cell.angle_beta   90.00
_cell.angle_gamma   90.00
#
_symmetry.space_group_name_H-M   'P 1'
#
loop_
_entity.id
_entity.type
_entity.pdbx_description
1 polymer ?
#
loop_
_entity_poly.entity_id
_entity_poly.type
_entity_poly.pdbx_seq_one_letter_code
_entity_poly.pdbx_strand_id
1 'polypeptide(L)'
;MQPAGRKLAFVLASSDHGTMIVNRLDYRMVDAERGYGVGFQILQTAAFDVAEVKLMVDLLTLRRKHFGDGVVAIDCGANIGVHTIEWAKAMTGWGSVLAIEAQERIYYALAGNIAINNCFNAVAVHGAVSSESGILPIPNPNHSVSSSFGSLELRQRNGNEFIGQPIDYQNTVNVRKLTLDEFSLPRVDLIKLDIEGMELEAIEGASRTIAASRPIMPVEKAKIDAAQLRRALEARGYEVIEAGINVLAVHTSDGTLAEIRPEPQLAAQQAPAMA
;
A
#
# COMPACT_ATOMS: atom_id res chain seq x y z
N MET A 1 -42.02 -13.16 11.65
CA MET A 1 -40.80 -12.47 11.17
C MET A 1 -39.82 -13.53 10.71
N GLN A 2 -39.43 -13.56 9.45
CA GLN A 2 -38.27 -14.35 9.06
C GLN A 2 -37.03 -13.74 9.72
N PRO A 3 -36.12 -14.55 10.32
CA PRO A 3 -34.90 -14.02 10.88
C PRO A 3 -34.11 -13.30 9.77
N ALA A 4 -33.66 -12.09 10.06
CA ALA A 4 -32.79 -11.36 9.12
C ALA A 4 -31.59 -12.26 8.78
N GLY A 5 -31.47 -12.64 7.50
CA GLY A 5 -30.42 -13.54 7.06
C GLY A 5 -29.04 -12.92 7.37
N ARG A 6 -28.13 -13.71 7.95
CA ARG A 6 -26.74 -13.32 8.20
C ARG A 6 -26.04 -13.14 6.84
N LYS A 7 -25.61 -11.94 6.53
CA LYS A 7 -24.80 -11.66 5.33
C LYS A 7 -23.38 -12.20 5.50
N LEU A 8 -22.89 -12.94 4.53
CA LEU A 8 -21.52 -13.42 4.47
C LEU A 8 -20.70 -12.49 3.58
N ALA A 9 -20.09 -11.47 4.17
CA ALA A 9 -19.24 -10.53 3.45
C ALA A 9 -17.82 -11.10 3.25
N PHE A 10 -17.17 -11.55 4.32
CA PHE A 10 -15.85 -12.15 4.25
C PHE A 10 -15.93 -13.66 3.99
N VAL A 11 -15.10 -14.14 3.06
CA VAL A 11 -14.99 -15.54 2.63
C VAL A 11 -13.53 -15.92 2.47
N LEU A 12 -13.22 -17.21 2.46
CA LEU A 12 -11.92 -17.72 2.04
C LEU A 12 -11.92 -17.89 0.53
N ALA A 13 -10.89 -17.36 -0.13
CA ALA A 13 -10.66 -17.53 -1.56
C ALA A 13 -9.28 -18.15 -1.80
N SER A 14 -9.19 -19.07 -2.74
CA SER A 14 -7.92 -19.51 -3.30
C SER A 14 -7.46 -18.47 -4.33
N SER A 15 -6.21 -18.07 -4.25
CA SER A 15 -5.62 -17.09 -5.16
C SER A 15 -4.15 -17.41 -5.45
N ASP A 16 -3.56 -16.73 -6.40
CA ASP A 16 -2.11 -16.81 -6.70
C ASP A 16 -1.28 -16.33 -5.51
N HIS A 17 -1.88 -15.49 -4.65
CA HIS A 17 -1.28 -15.00 -3.40
C HIS A 17 -1.41 -16.00 -2.23
N GLY A 18 -2.03 -17.17 -2.44
CA GLY A 18 -2.33 -18.17 -1.43
C GLY A 18 -3.82 -18.17 -1.03
N THR A 19 -4.12 -18.71 0.13
CA THR A 19 -5.49 -18.67 0.68
C THR A 19 -5.71 -17.32 1.35
N MET A 20 -6.71 -16.56 0.88
CA MET A 20 -7.00 -15.22 1.35
C MET A 20 -8.39 -15.08 1.96
N ILE A 21 -8.49 -14.41 3.09
CA ILE A 21 -9.76 -13.87 3.60
C ILE A 21 -10.06 -12.63 2.79
N VAL A 22 -11.14 -12.67 2.00
CA VAL A 22 -11.52 -11.60 1.06
C VAL A 22 -12.94 -11.16 1.37
N ASN A 23 -13.20 -9.86 1.37
CA ASN A 23 -14.58 -9.39 1.35
C ASN A 23 -15.12 -9.46 -0.09
N ARG A 24 -16.10 -10.34 -0.33
CA ARG A 24 -16.72 -10.52 -1.66
C ARG A 24 -17.53 -9.30 -2.13
N LEU A 25 -17.75 -8.34 -1.24
CA LEU A 25 -18.42 -7.07 -1.52
C LEU A 25 -17.40 -5.91 -1.64
N ASP A 26 -16.10 -6.21 -1.62
CA ASP A 26 -15.06 -5.22 -1.87
C ASP A 26 -14.94 -4.95 -3.36
N TYR A 27 -15.92 -4.17 -3.85
CA TYR A 27 -15.94 -3.68 -5.23
C TYR A 27 -16.83 -2.45 -5.39
N ARG A 28 -16.45 -1.60 -6.33
CA ARG A 28 -17.29 -0.56 -6.90
C ARG A 28 -17.36 -0.75 -8.41
N MET A 29 -18.57 -0.80 -8.96
CA MET A 29 -18.79 -0.80 -10.40
C MET A 29 -18.75 0.65 -10.92
N VAL A 30 -17.97 0.86 -11.97
CA VAL A 30 -17.93 2.14 -12.71
C VAL A 30 -19.01 2.16 -13.78
N ASP A 31 -19.21 1.00 -14.43
CA ASP A 31 -20.28 0.74 -15.39
C ASP A 31 -20.71 -0.74 -15.31
N ALA A 32 -21.46 -1.24 -16.29
CA ALA A 32 -21.99 -2.60 -16.28
C ALA A 32 -20.90 -3.70 -16.36
N GLU A 33 -19.70 -3.37 -16.86
CA GLU A 33 -18.64 -4.35 -17.14
C GLU A 33 -17.37 -4.09 -16.33
N ARG A 34 -17.12 -2.83 -15.93
CA ARG A 34 -15.89 -2.41 -15.26
C ARG A 34 -16.14 -2.08 -13.80
N GLY A 35 -15.38 -2.72 -12.94
CA GLY A 35 -15.33 -2.46 -11.52
C GLY A 35 -13.91 -2.49 -10.99
N TYR A 36 -13.72 -2.01 -9.79
CA TYR A 36 -12.44 -2.07 -9.07
C TYR A 36 -12.67 -2.36 -7.58
N GLY A 37 -11.62 -2.82 -6.93
CA GLY A 37 -11.58 -3.24 -5.54
C GLY A 37 -10.68 -4.47 -5.40
N VAL A 38 -9.99 -4.63 -4.29
CA VAL A 38 -9.07 -5.74 -4.05
C VAL A 38 -9.81 -7.07 -4.09
N GLY A 39 -10.96 -7.14 -3.39
CA GLY A 39 -11.81 -8.32 -3.40
C GLY A 39 -12.34 -8.66 -4.78
N PHE A 40 -12.70 -7.65 -5.58
CA PHE A 40 -13.16 -7.83 -6.95
C PHE A 40 -12.10 -8.51 -7.82
N GLN A 41 -10.88 -7.95 -7.85
CA GLN A 41 -9.81 -8.51 -8.68
C GLN A 41 -9.48 -9.95 -8.26
N ILE A 42 -9.27 -10.21 -6.97
CA ILE A 42 -8.95 -11.57 -6.49
C ILE A 42 -10.04 -12.57 -6.88
N LEU A 43 -11.31 -12.24 -6.73
CA LEU A 43 -12.40 -13.15 -7.05
C LEU A 43 -12.64 -13.32 -8.57
N GLN A 44 -12.20 -12.38 -9.39
CA GLN A 44 -12.31 -12.43 -10.85
C GLN A 44 -11.12 -13.12 -11.51
N THR A 45 -9.90 -12.86 -11.02
CA THR A 45 -8.66 -13.21 -11.71
C THR A 45 -7.71 -14.07 -10.88
N ALA A 46 -8.08 -14.42 -9.64
CA ALA A 46 -7.24 -15.06 -8.63
C ALA A 46 -6.01 -14.20 -8.20
N ALA A 47 -5.85 -12.99 -8.68
CA ALA A 47 -4.72 -12.13 -8.42
C ALA A 47 -5.14 -10.68 -8.16
N PHE A 48 -4.24 -9.88 -7.61
CA PHE A 48 -4.37 -8.44 -7.47
C PHE A 48 -3.08 -7.77 -7.95
N ASP A 49 -3.20 -6.81 -8.85
CA ASP A 49 -2.16 -5.92 -9.37
C ASP A 49 -0.77 -6.57 -9.55
N VAL A 50 -0.74 -7.64 -10.35
CA VAL A 50 0.43 -8.52 -10.52
C VAL A 50 1.69 -7.76 -10.89
N ALA A 51 1.57 -6.70 -11.69
CA ALA A 51 2.70 -5.91 -12.15
C ALA A 51 3.32 -5.10 -10.99
N GLU A 52 2.48 -4.48 -10.16
CA GLU A 52 2.94 -3.72 -9.00
C GLU A 52 3.52 -4.64 -7.93
N VAL A 53 2.83 -5.74 -7.62
CA VAL A 53 3.33 -6.76 -6.68
C VAL A 53 4.72 -7.25 -7.09
N LYS A 54 4.89 -7.58 -8.38
CA LYS A 54 6.19 -8.01 -8.91
C LYS A 54 7.25 -6.93 -8.78
N LEU A 55 6.93 -5.69 -9.14
CA LEU A 55 7.86 -4.57 -9.01
C LEU A 55 8.37 -4.44 -7.57
N MET A 56 7.46 -4.51 -6.58
CA MET A 56 7.86 -4.41 -5.17
C MET A 56 8.78 -5.54 -4.73
N VAL A 57 8.50 -6.78 -5.14
CA VAL A 57 9.38 -7.94 -4.87
C VAL A 57 10.75 -7.78 -5.53
N ASP A 58 10.80 -7.27 -6.77
CA ASP A 58 12.05 -6.99 -7.48
C ASP A 58 12.87 -5.91 -6.74
N LEU A 59 12.24 -4.84 -6.24
CA LEU A 59 12.89 -3.80 -5.44
C LEU A 59 13.46 -4.35 -4.13
N LEU A 60 12.73 -5.20 -3.41
CA LEU A 60 13.20 -5.86 -2.18
C LEU A 60 14.38 -6.78 -2.46
N THR A 61 14.34 -7.54 -3.56
CA THR A 61 15.43 -8.39 -4.01
C THR A 61 16.67 -7.56 -4.37
N LEU A 62 16.47 -6.42 -5.01
CA LEU A 62 17.53 -5.48 -5.34
C LEU A 62 18.18 -4.89 -4.07
N ARG A 63 17.36 -4.51 -3.08
CA ARG A 63 17.85 -4.07 -1.76
C ARG A 63 18.71 -5.15 -1.08
N ARG A 64 18.26 -6.41 -1.12
CA ARG A 64 19.06 -7.54 -0.63
C ARG A 64 20.39 -7.66 -1.34
N LYS A 65 20.39 -7.55 -2.69
CA LYS A 65 21.60 -7.63 -3.52
C LYS A 65 22.66 -6.58 -3.10
N HIS A 66 22.21 -5.34 -2.83
CA HIS A 66 23.12 -4.24 -2.50
C HIS A 66 23.49 -4.17 -1.01
N PHE A 67 22.60 -4.57 -0.11
CA PHE A 67 22.74 -4.33 1.33
C PHE A 67 22.70 -5.59 2.19
N GLY A 68 22.62 -6.76 1.57
CA GLY A 68 22.60 -8.07 2.26
C GLY A 68 21.26 -8.40 2.93
N ASP A 69 21.24 -9.50 3.65
CA ASP A 69 20.10 -9.99 4.41
C ASP A 69 19.69 -9.03 5.53
N GLY A 70 18.50 -9.21 6.09
CA GLY A 70 17.91 -8.31 7.09
C GLY A 70 17.12 -7.17 6.47
N VAL A 71 16.65 -7.32 5.24
CA VAL A 71 15.75 -6.36 4.56
C VAL A 71 14.46 -6.20 5.35
N VAL A 72 14.05 -4.95 5.58
CA VAL A 72 12.82 -4.60 6.27
C VAL A 72 11.92 -3.78 5.35
N ALA A 73 10.71 -4.26 5.13
CA ALA A 73 9.67 -3.56 4.37
C ALA A 73 8.53 -3.11 5.28
N ILE A 74 8.01 -1.90 5.04
CA ILE A 74 6.81 -1.39 5.71
C ILE A 74 5.72 -1.20 4.65
N ASP A 75 4.55 -1.82 4.89
CA ASP A 75 3.36 -1.76 4.04
C ASP A 75 2.31 -0.89 4.76
N CYS A 76 2.24 0.40 4.40
CA CYS A 76 1.28 1.34 4.95
C CYS A 76 0.03 1.38 4.08
N GLY A 77 -1.13 1.09 4.66
CA GLY A 77 -2.37 0.82 3.94
C GLY A 77 -2.35 -0.60 3.36
N ALA A 78 -1.94 -1.56 4.20
CA ALA A 78 -1.74 -2.95 3.76
C ALA A 78 -3.01 -3.65 3.26
N ASN A 79 -4.18 -3.06 3.50
CA ASN A 79 -5.46 -3.64 3.12
C ASN A 79 -5.57 -5.08 3.65
N ILE A 80 -6.04 -6.04 2.88
CA ILE A 80 -6.10 -7.46 3.27
C ILE A 80 -4.74 -8.18 3.13
N GLY A 81 -3.66 -7.48 2.74
CA GLY A 81 -2.29 -7.95 2.82
C GLY A 81 -1.72 -8.63 1.58
N VAL A 82 -2.17 -8.29 0.38
CA VAL A 82 -1.60 -8.90 -0.85
C VAL A 82 -0.10 -8.64 -0.94
N HIS A 83 0.32 -7.38 -0.89
CA HIS A 83 1.74 -7.01 -0.88
C HIS A 83 2.47 -7.64 0.30
N THR A 84 1.93 -7.50 1.50
CA THR A 84 2.48 -8.08 2.72
C THR A 84 2.80 -9.58 2.59
N ILE A 85 1.85 -10.37 2.07
CA ILE A 85 2.00 -11.82 1.90
C ILE A 85 3.08 -12.14 0.87
N GLU A 86 3.05 -11.49 -0.30
CA GLU A 86 4.03 -11.72 -1.36
C GLU A 86 5.45 -11.33 -0.93
N TRP A 87 5.59 -10.19 -0.22
CA TRP A 87 6.88 -9.78 0.33
C TRP A 87 7.38 -10.75 1.39
N ALA A 88 6.51 -11.17 2.32
CA ALA A 88 6.88 -12.11 3.36
C ALA A 88 7.35 -13.46 2.79
N LYS A 89 6.64 -13.98 1.78
CA LYS A 89 7.04 -15.21 1.06
C LYS A 89 8.39 -15.03 0.39
N ALA A 90 8.55 -13.96 -0.40
CA ALA A 90 9.79 -13.67 -1.11
C ALA A 90 10.97 -13.49 -0.15
N MET A 91 10.75 -12.85 0.99
CA MET A 91 11.79 -12.56 1.99
C MET A 91 11.96 -13.64 3.07
N THR A 92 11.36 -14.82 2.91
CA THR A 92 11.51 -15.91 3.87
C THR A 92 12.97 -16.25 4.12
N GLY A 93 13.39 -16.16 5.39
CA GLY A 93 14.75 -16.45 5.84
C GLY A 93 15.76 -15.31 5.68
N TRP A 94 15.38 -14.16 5.05
CA TRP A 94 16.31 -13.06 4.84
C TRP A 94 15.74 -11.64 5.06
N GLY A 95 14.44 -11.50 5.32
CA GLY A 95 13.84 -10.20 5.58
C GLY A 95 12.51 -10.30 6.32
N SER A 96 11.92 -9.15 6.64
CA SER A 96 10.69 -9.04 7.40
C SER A 96 9.78 -7.92 6.91
N VAL A 97 8.49 -8.01 7.24
CA VAL A 97 7.46 -7.05 6.84
C VAL A 97 6.73 -6.53 8.08
N LEU A 98 6.55 -5.21 8.16
CA LEU A 98 5.63 -4.54 9.05
C LEU A 98 4.45 -4.01 8.22
N ALA A 99 3.25 -4.52 8.45
CA ALA A 99 2.04 -4.15 7.74
C ALA A 99 1.10 -3.35 8.64
N ILE A 100 0.61 -2.21 8.17
CA ILE A 100 -0.23 -1.30 8.95
C ILE A 100 -1.53 -1.05 8.20
N GLU A 101 -2.67 -1.28 8.89
CA GLU A 101 -4.00 -1.07 8.34
C GLU A 101 -4.90 -0.38 9.37
N ALA A 102 -5.61 0.66 8.92
CA ALA A 102 -6.44 1.49 9.79
C ALA A 102 -7.87 0.96 9.99
N GLN A 103 -8.45 0.33 8.98
CA GLN A 103 -9.81 -0.19 9.04
C GLN A 103 -9.85 -1.53 9.79
N GLU A 104 -10.48 -1.56 10.97
CA GLU A 104 -10.46 -2.72 11.88
C GLU A 104 -10.87 -4.04 11.18
N ARG A 105 -11.91 -4.04 10.35
CA ARG A 105 -12.39 -5.25 9.68
C ARG A 105 -11.44 -5.74 8.59
N ILE A 106 -10.79 -4.82 7.92
CA ILE A 106 -9.77 -5.11 6.92
C ILE A 106 -8.49 -5.60 7.62
N TYR A 107 -8.09 -4.95 8.72
CA TYR A 107 -7.00 -5.42 9.57
C TYR A 107 -7.19 -6.86 10.07
N TYR A 108 -8.42 -7.27 10.46
CA TYR A 108 -8.67 -8.66 10.84
C TYR A 108 -8.41 -9.63 9.68
N ALA A 109 -8.77 -9.25 8.46
CA ALA A 109 -8.46 -10.06 7.28
C ALA A 109 -6.94 -10.08 7.01
N LEU A 110 -6.24 -8.95 7.10
CA LEU A 110 -4.78 -8.87 7.00
C LEU A 110 -4.09 -9.82 7.98
N ALA A 111 -4.40 -9.71 9.26
CA ALA A 111 -3.80 -10.55 10.31
C ALA A 111 -4.12 -12.05 10.09
N GLY A 112 -5.35 -12.36 9.68
CA GLY A 112 -5.76 -13.72 9.32
C GLY A 112 -5.00 -14.25 8.10
N ASN A 113 -4.81 -13.43 7.07
CA ASN A 113 -4.08 -13.78 5.86
C ASN A 113 -2.59 -14.04 6.13
N ILE A 114 -1.96 -13.24 6.97
CA ILE A 114 -0.58 -13.49 7.44
C ILE A 114 -0.51 -14.88 8.11
N ALA A 115 -1.45 -15.18 9.02
CA ALA A 115 -1.44 -16.43 9.77
C ALA A 115 -1.68 -17.67 8.89
N ILE A 116 -2.72 -17.66 8.03
CA ILE A 116 -3.06 -18.84 7.21
C ILE A 116 -2.06 -19.09 6.09
N ASN A 117 -1.27 -18.09 5.69
CA ASN A 117 -0.18 -18.25 4.71
C ASN A 117 1.19 -18.49 5.38
N ASN A 118 1.24 -18.68 6.69
CA ASN A 118 2.47 -18.96 7.45
C ASN A 118 3.58 -17.91 7.24
N CYS A 119 3.22 -16.65 7.10
CA CYS A 119 4.16 -15.54 6.94
C CYS A 119 4.76 -15.14 8.30
N PHE A 120 5.60 -15.98 8.90
CA PHE A 120 6.16 -15.77 10.25
C PHE A 120 7.12 -14.58 10.35
N ASN A 121 7.56 -14.05 9.23
CA ASN A 121 8.38 -12.85 9.11
C ASN A 121 7.54 -11.58 8.83
N ALA A 122 6.22 -11.64 8.97
CA ALA A 122 5.32 -10.49 8.82
C ALA A 122 4.57 -10.22 10.13
N VAL A 123 4.40 -8.93 10.45
CA VAL A 123 3.62 -8.45 11.61
C VAL A 123 2.58 -7.46 11.15
N ALA A 124 1.32 -7.66 11.55
CA ALA A 124 0.23 -6.72 11.32
C ALA A 124 0.03 -5.78 12.52
N VAL A 125 -0.17 -4.50 12.25
CA VAL A 125 -0.48 -3.46 13.23
C VAL A 125 -1.78 -2.76 12.86
N HIS A 126 -2.73 -2.69 13.80
CA HIS A 126 -3.95 -1.90 13.64
C HIS A 126 -3.68 -0.44 14.00
N GLY A 127 -3.74 0.45 13.02
CA GLY A 127 -3.49 1.88 13.22
C GLY A 127 -3.49 2.68 11.93
N ALA A 128 -3.57 3.99 12.06
CA ALA A 128 -3.46 4.96 10.98
C ALA A 128 -2.09 5.64 11.04
N VAL A 129 -1.32 5.53 9.96
CA VAL A 129 -0.01 6.21 9.87
C VAL A 129 -0.22 7.71 9.74
N SER A 130 0.54 8.49 10.50
CA SER A 130 0.39 9.95 10.58
C SER A 130 1.73 10.61 10.97
N SER A 131 1.75 11.94 11.03
CA SER A 131 2.91 12.73 11.48
C SER A 131 3.11 12.72 13.00
N GLU A 132 2.08 12.34 13.77
CA GLU A 132 2.11 12.31 15.24
C GLU A 132 1.28 11.16 15.80
N SER A 133 1.63 10.69 16.99
CA SER A 133 0.87 9.67 17.73
C SER A 133 -0.38 10.28 18.35
N GLY A 134 -1.42 9.47 18.55
CA GLY A 134 -2.68 9.91 19.15
C GLY A 134 -3.87 9.04 18.74
N ILE A 135 -5.03 9.64 18.63
CA ILE A 135 -6.29 8.99 18.20
C ILE A 135 -6.83 9.71 16.97
N LEU A 136 -7.26 8.95 15.99
CA LEU A 136 -7.96 9.42 14.78
C LEU A 136 -9.36 8.81 14.77
N PRO A 137 -10.43 9.60 14.81
CA PRO A 137 -11.76 9.11 14.47
C PRO A 137 -11.83 8.89 12.96
N ILE A 138 -12.09 7.65 12.53
CA ILE A 138 -12.25 7.30 11.12
C ILE A 138 -13.68 6.84 10.84
N PRO A 139 -14.22 7.04 9.64
CA PRO A 139 -15.56 6.57 9.30
C PRO A 139 -15.62 5.04 9.36
N ASN A 140 -16.79 4.53 9.73
CA ASN A 140 -17.03 3.07 9.85
C ASN A 140 -18.00 2.62 8.74
N PRO A 141 -17.49 2.23 7.55
CA PRO A 141 -18.34 1.81 6.44
C PRO A 141 -19.04 0.49 6.73
N ASN A 142 -20.15 0.25 6.05
CA ASN A 142 -20.86 -1.01 6.14
C ASN A 142 -20.22 -2.08 5.22
N HIS A 143 -19.40 -2.94 5.79
CA HIS A 143 -18.74 -4.02 5.06
C HIS A 143 -19.67 -5.10 4.45
N SER A 144 -20.99 -4.99 4.69
CA SER A 144 -22.01 -5.85 4.07
C SER A 144 -22.72 -5.17 2.88
N VAL A 145 -22.20 -4.05 2.41
CA VAL A 145 -22.64 -3.32 1.21
C VAL A 145 -21.43 -3.21 0.28
N SER A 146 -21.66 -3.33 -1.03
CA SER A 146 -20.58 -3.25 -2.02
C SER A 146 -19.91 -1.89 -1.99
N SER A 147 -18.59 -1.90 -1.87
CA SER A 147 -17.75 -0.70 -1.80
C SER A 147 -16.30 -1.06 -2.08
N SER A 148 -15.54 -0.17 -2.70
CA SER A 148 -14.08 -0.25 -2.74
C SER A 148 -13.52 0.23 -1.39
N PHE A 149 -13.34 -0.70 -0.45
CA PHE A 149 -12.89 -0.33 0.90
C PHE A 149 -11.46 0.18 0.92
N GLY A 150 -10.62 -0.26 -0.03
CA GLY A 150 -9.27 0.26 -0.21
C GLY A 150 -9.25 1.76 -0.53
N SER A 151 -10.27 2.29 -1.19
CA SER A 151 -10.35 3.71 -1.58
C SER A 151 -10.92 4.62 -0.49
N LEU A 152 -11.12 4.14 0.74
CA LEU A 152 -11.72 4.91 1.83
C LEU A 152 -10.75 5.97 2.38
N GLU A 153 -11.03 7.24 2.09
CA GLU A 153 -10.33 8.36 2.75
C GLU A 153 -10.77 8.46 4.21
N LEU A 154 -9.81 8.44 5.13
CA LEU A 154 -10.10 8.41 6.58
C LEU A 154 -10.61 9.74 7.12
N ARG A 155 -10.50 10.84 6.37
CA ARG A 155 -10.94 12.19 6.75
C ARG A 155 -11.90 12.77 5.73
N GLN A 156 -12.87 13.50 6.22
CA GLN A 156 -13.77 14.26 5.35
C GLN A 156 -13.03 15.42 4.68
N ARG A 157 -13.11 15.47 3.35
CA ARG A 157 -12.59 16.55 2.51
C ARG A 157 -13.63 16.94 1.46
N ASN A 158 -13.48 18.11 0.86
CA ASN A 158 -14.27 18.46 -0.32
C ASN A 158 -13.83 17.55 -1.49
N GLY A 159 -14.79 16.79 -2.03
CA GLY A 159 -14.51 15.91 -3.17
C GLY A 159 -13.99 14.52 -2.81
N ASN A 160 -14.24 14.04 -1.57
CA ASN A 160 -13.96 12.62 -1.24
C ASN A 160 -14.56 11.70 -2.30
N GLU A 161 -13.84 10.64 -2.61
CA GLU A 161 -14.27 9.64 -3.59
C GLU A 161 -15.53 8.91 -3.11
N PHE A 162 -16.50 8.72 -4.01
CA PHE A 162 -17.62 7.82 -3.74
C PHE A 162 -17.17 6.36 -3.93
N ILE A 163 -17.02 5.63 -2.86
CA ILE A 163 -16.48 4.27 -2.86
C ILE A 163 -17.50 3.16 -3.16
N GLY A 164 -18.75 3.49 -3.42
CA GLY A 164 -19.86 2.54 -3.65
C GLY A 164 -21.00 2.65 -2.65
N GLN A 165 -20.77 3.32 -1.51
CA GLN A 165 -21.79 3.69 -0.52
C GLN A 165 -21.54 5.10 -0.02
N PRO A 166 -22.58 5.82 0.47
CA PRO A 166 -22.38 7.06 1.22
C PRO A 166 -21.58 6.79 2.48
N ILE A 167 -20.60 7.64 2.75
CA ILE A 167 -19.77 7.56 3.96
C ILE A 167 -20.23 8.66 4.95
N ASP A 168 -20.62 8.21 6.14
CA ASP A 168 -20.97 9.09 7.25
C ASP A 168 -19.72 9.35 8.11
N TYR A 169 -19.12 10.51 7.92
CA TYR A 169 -17.95 10.96 8.69
C TYR A 169 -18.29 11.40 10.12
N GLN A 170 -19.58 11.36 10.53
CA GLN A 170 -19.99 11.56 11.92
C GLN A 170 -20.11 10.21 12.67
N ASN A 171 -20.35 9.12 11.96
CA ASN A 171 -20.35 7.77 12.51
C ASN A 171 -18.95 7.19 12.45
N THR A 172 -18.13 7.47 13.46
CA THR A 172 -16.71 7.12 13.49
C THR A 172 -16.36 6.09 14.53
N VAL A 173 -15.25 5.40 14.31
CA VAL A 173 -14.54 4.58 15.30
C VAL A 173 -13.16 5.17 15.54
N ASN A 174 -12.69 5.07 16.78
CA ASN A 174 -11.38 5.57 17.16
C ASN A 174 -10.29 4.57 16.77
N VAL A 175 -9.29 5.04 16.02
CA VAL A 175 -8.10 4.27 15.66
C VAL A 175 -6.87 4.97 16.19
N ARG A 176 -5.88 4.22 16.64
CA ARG A 176 -4.59 4.75 17.06
C ARG A 176 -3.88 5.40 15.86
N LYS A 177 -3.52 6.68 15.98
CA LYS A 177 -2.51 7.30 15.12
C LYS A 177 -1.13 6.86 15.59
N LEU A 178 -0.27 6.55 14.65
CA LEU A 178 1.12 6.17 14.91
C LEU A 178 2.06 6.80 13.89
N THR A 179 3.28 7.03 14.33
CA THR A 179 4.37 7.46 13.45
C THR A 179 5.23 6.25 13.09
N LEU A 180 5.83 6.23 11.90
CA LEU A 180 6.76 5.15 11.56
C LEU A 180 8.03 5.21 12.43
N ASP A 181 8.39 6.40 12.89
CA ASP A 181 9.53 6.62 13.78
C ASP A 181 9.38 5.97 15.15
N GLU A 182 8.13 5.69 15.63
CA GLU A 182 7.94 5.06 16.95
C GLU A 182 8.37 3.59 16.98
N PHE A 183 8.40 2.91 15.83
CA PHE A 183 8.84 1.52 15.76
C PHE A 183 10.35 1.35 15.98
N SER A 184 11.12 2.44 15.84
CA SER A 184 12.58 2.43 16.11
C SER A 184 13.31 1.30 15.41
N LEU A 185 12.94 0.98 14.17
CA LEU A 185 13.56 -0.09 13.38
C LEU A 185 15.00 0.28 13.03
N PRO A 186 15.96 -0.64 13.22
CA PRO A 186 17.38 -0.35 12.99
C PRO A 186 17.71 -0.19 11.50
N ARG A 187 16.86 -0.74 10.62
CA ARG A 187 16.97 -0.69 9.16
C ARG A 187 15.58 -0.71 8.56
N VAL A 188 15.36 0.07 7.52
CA VAL A 188 14.16 0.03 6.66
C VAL A 188 14.61 0.19 5.22
N ASP A 189 14.21 -0.73 4.36
CA ASP A 189 14.63 -0.79 2.95
C ASP A 189 13.56 -0.31 1.98
N LEU A 190 12.30 -0.52 2.33
CA LEU A 190 11.16 -0.11 1.52
C LEU A 190 10.02 0.36 2.42
N ILE A 191 9.37 1.47 2.06
CA ILE A 191 8.11 1.94 2.68
C ILE A 191 7.12 2.20 1.56
N LYS A 192 6.10 1.33 1.41
CA LYS A 192 4.94 1.61 0.56
C LYS A 192 4.00 2.54 1.32
N LEU A 193 3.58 3.62 0.66
CA LEU A 193 2.59 4.56 1.17
C LEU A 193 1.39 4.62 0.22
N ASP A 194 0.29 4.03 0.66
CA ASP A 194 -0.98 3.95 -0.04
C ASP A 194 -2.08 4.04 1.03
N ILE A 195 -2.28 5.24 1.55
CA ILE A 195 -3.06 5.53 2.77
C ILE A 195 -4.09 6.64 2.56
N GLU A 196 -4.52 6.75 1.30
CA GLU A 196 -5.72 7.45 0.91
C GLU A 196 -5.73 8.93 1.33
N GLY A 197 -4.60 9.62 1.04
CA GLY A 197 -4.43 11.04 1.21
C GLY A 197 -3.75 11.48 2.49
N MET A 198 -3.08 10.57 3.22
CA MET A 198 -2.27 10.89 4.41
C MET A 198 -0.76 10.67 4.17
N GLU A 199 -0.32 10.50 2.91
CA GLU A 199 1.06 10.14 2.55
C GLU A 199 2.07 11.20 3.01
N LEU A 200 1.75 12.48 2.89
CA LEU A 200 2.62 13.57 3.36
C LEU A 200 2.83 13.54 4.88
N GLU A 201 1.75 13.23 5.63
CA GLU A 201 1.83 13.06 7.08
C GLU A 201 2.66 11.84 7.46
N ALA A 202 2.53 10.74 6.70
CA ALA A 202 3.34 9.54 6.93
C ALA A 202 4.83 9.79 6.69
N ILE A 203 5.19 10.53 5.63
CA ILE A 203 6.57 10.95 5.35
C ILE A 203 7.12 11.81 6.49
N GLU A 204 6.30 12.71 7.04
CA GLU A 204 6.70 13.53 8.19
C GLU A 204 6.91 12.67 9.45
N GLY A 205 5.99 11.74 9.74
CA GLY A 205 6.07 10.80 10.87
C GLY A 205 7.14 9.71 10.72
N ALA A 206 7.81 9.67 9.56
CA ALA A 206 8.94 8.79 9.26
C ALA A 206 10.27 9.53 9.14
N SER A 207 10.35 10.79 9.51
CA SER A 207 11.50 11.66 9.20
C SER A 207 12.84 11.11 9.70
N ARG A 208 12.88 10.53 10.91
CA ARG A 208 14.09 9.90 11.46
C ARG A 208 14.44 8.60 10.73
N THR A 209 13.45 7.78 10.48
CA THR A 209 13.58 6.51 9.74
C THR A 209 14.09 6.76 8.32
N ILE A 210 13.49 7.74 7.62
CA ILE A 210 13.90 8.14 6.26
C ILE A 210 15.34 8.67 6.26
N ALA A 211 15.69 9.54 7.20
CA ALA A 211 17.04 10.11 7.27
C ALA A 211 18.11 9.05 7.57
N ALA A 212 17.79 8.07 8.43
CA ALA A 212 18.73 7.02 8.84
C ALA A 212 18.87 5.91 7.79
N SER A 213 17.74 5.42 7.25
CA SER A 213 17.70 4.20 6.42
C SER A 213 17.64 4.47 4.92
N ARG A 214 17.15 5.65 4.50
CA ARG A 214 16.97 6.03 3.09
C ARG A 214 16.23 4.95 2.28
N PRO A 215 15.04 4.53 2.74
CA PRO A 215 14.29 3.46 2.07
C PRO A 215 13.87 3.86 0.66
N ILE A 216 13.65 2.90 -0.22
CA ILE A 216 12.88 3.13 -1.44
C ILE A 216 11.43 3.37 -1.02
N MET A 217 10.78 4.39 -1.58
CA MET A 217 9.38 4.70 -1.25
C MET A 217 8.49 4.74 -2.49
N PRO A 218 7.72 3.68 -2.75
CA PRO A 218 6.54 3.73 -3.60
C PRO A 218 5.43 4.51 -2.87
N VAL A 219 4.92 5.57 -3.49
CA VAL A 219 3.93 6.47 -2.89
C VAL A 219 2.78 6.71 -3.85
N GLU A 220 1.55 6.43 -3.44
CA GLU A 220 0.37 6.81 -4.20
C GLU A 220 0.19 8.34 -4.16
N LYS A 221 -0.11 8.94 -5.34
CA LYS A 221 -0.29 10.39 -5.47
C LYS A 221 -1.72 10.81 -5.85
N ALA A 222 -2.63 9.83 -5.99
CA ALA A 222 -3.96 10.09 -6.54
C ALA A 222 -4.81 11.05 -5.67
N LYS A 223 -4.59 11.05 -4.36
CA LYS A 223 -5.42 11.81 -3.40
C LYS A 223 -4.68 12.94 -2.68
N ILE A 224 -3.48 13.31 -3.16
CA ILE A 224 -2.66 14.38 -2.59
C ILE A 224 -2.16 15.33 -3.68
N ASP A 225 -1.63 16.47 -3.28
CA ASP A 225 -0.92 17.39 -4.18
C ASP A 225 0.42 16.75 -4.62
N ALA A 226 0.46 16.24 -5.85
CA ALA A 226 1.64 15.59 -6.43
C ALA A 226 2.87 16.51 -6.45
N ALA A 227 2.68 17.83 -6.63
CA ALA A 227 3.79 18.78 -6.60
C ALA A 227 4.32 18.99 -5.18
N GLN A 228 3.45 18.97 -4.18
CA GLN A 228 3.86 19.02 -2.77
C GLN A 228 4.59 17.73 -2.37
N LEU A 229 4.09 16.57 -2.79
CA LEU A 229 4.75 15.28 -2.56
C LEU A 229 6.16 15.28 -3.14
N ARG A 230 6.29 15.67 -4.42
CA ARG A 230 7.59 15.75 -5.09
C ARG A 230 8.56 16.66 -4.33
N ARG A 231 8.14 17.87 -3.98
CA ARG A 231 9.00 18.80 -3.19
C ARG A 231 9.41 18.21 -1.84
N ALA A 232 8.50 17.51 -1.16
CA ALA A 232 8.79 16.91 0.15
C ALA A 232 9.83 15.78 0.05
N LEU A 233 9.80 14.99 -1.03
CA LEU A 233 10.75 13.91 -1.30
C LEU A 233 12.10 14.46 -1.77
N GLU A 234 12.11 15.39 -2.73
CA GLU A 234 13.32 16.02 -3.25
C GLU A 234 14.10 16.78 -2.16
N ALA A 235 13.40 17.48 -1.25
CA ALA A 235 14.01 18.14 -0.10
C ALA A 235 14.73 17.18 0.87
N ARG A 236 14.39 15.88 0.82
CA ARG A 236 15.02 14.80 1.57
C ARG A 236 16.08 14.03 0.77
N GLY A 237 16.44 14.52 -0.42
CA GLY A 237 17.48 13.93 -1.26
C GLY A 237 17.03 12.78 -2.16
N TYR A 238 15.72 12.66 -2.39
CA TYR A 238 15.18 11.61 -3.26
C TYR A 238 15.02 12.07 -4.70
N GLU A 239 15.33 11.20 -5.64
CA GLU A 239 14.88 11.29 -7.02
C GLU A 239 13.48 10.68 -7.09
N VAL A 240 12.56 11.35 -7.80
CA VAL A 240 11.15 10.95 -7.89
C VAL A 240 10.85 10.53 -9.33
N ILE A 241 10.61 9.24 -9.51
CA ILE A 241 10.36 8.59 -10.79
C ILE A 241 8.85 8.35 -10.92
N GLU A 242 8.25 8.75 -12.04
CA GLU A 242 6.83 8.54 -12.30
C GLU A 242 6.52 7.07 -12.57
N ALA A 243 5.50 6.53 -11.90
CA ALA A 243 5.06 5.13 -12.00
C ALA A 243 3.51 5.06 -12.02
N GLY A 244 2.88 5.63 -13.04
CA GLY A 244 1.42 5.66 -13.17
C GLY A 244 0.73 6.51 -12.09
N ILE A 245 -0.16 5.91 -11.30
CA ILE A 245 -0.81 6.58 -10.16
C ILE A 245 0.14 6.76 -8.97
N ASN A 246 1.26 6.06 -8.99
CA ASN A 246 2.30 6.12 -7.97
C ASN A 246 3.49 6.96 -8.44
N VAL A 247 4.34 7.33 -7.49
CA VAL A 247 5.73 7.70 -7.73
C VAL A 247 6.63 6.70 -7.01
N LEU A 248 7.80 6.46 -7.58
CA LEU A 248 8.87 5.71 -6.93
C LEU A 248 9.96 6.68 -6.51
N ALA A 249 10.15 6.86 -5.21
CA ALA A 249 11.19 7.72 -4.67
C ALA A 249 12.41 6.88 -4.26
N VAL A 250 13.58 7.20 -4.82
CA VAL A 250 14.85 6.52 -4.53
C VAL A 250 15.88 7.57 -4.14
N HIS A 251 16.55 7.39 -3.00
CA HIS A 251 17.51 8.36 -2.52
C HIS A 251 18.71 8.46 -3.48
N THR A 252 19.17 9.69 -3.76
CA THR A 252 20.22 9.96 -4.77
C THR A 252 21.56 9.28 -4.45
N SER A 253 21.84 8.97 -3.18
CA SER A 253 23.03 8.22 -2.76
C SER A 253 22.81 6.69 -2.75
N ASP A 254 21.63 6.20 -3.13
CA ASP A 254 21.34 4.75 -3.13
C ASP A 254 21.97 4.09 -4.37
N GLY A 255 22.78 3.07 -4.15
CA GLY A 255 23.42 2.32 -5.23
C GLY A 255 22.44 1.58 -6.16
N THR A 256 21.20 1.36 -5.71
CA THR A 256 20.14 0.74 -6.52
C THR A 256 19.57 1.65 -7.59
N LEU A 257 19.75 2.98 -7.46
CA LEU A 257 19.15 3.97 -8.35
C LEU A 257 19.54 3.75 -9.83
N ALA A 258 20.77 3.36 -10.09
CA ALA A 258 21.25 3.12 -11.45
C ALA A 258 20.54 1.94 -12.14
N GLU A 259 20.11 0.92 -11.36
CA GLU A 259 19.39 -0.25 -11.87
C GLU A 259 17.88 0.00 -11.97
N ILE A 260 17.35 0.97 -11.22
CA ILE A 260 15.92 1.34 -11.20
C ILE A 260 15.57 2.32 -12.32
N ARG A 261 16.49 3.21 -12.69
CA ARG A 261 16.24 4.17 -13.78
C ARG A 261 15.91 3.43 -15.06
N PRO A 262 14.84 3.85 -15.79
CA PRO A 262 14.63 3.34 -17.13
C PRO A 262 15.86 3.66 -17.99
N GLU A 263 16.33 2.69 -18.78
CA GLU A 263 17.39 2.96 -19.75
C GLU A 263 16.98 4.16 -20.60
N PRO A 264 17.88 5.15 -20.84
CA PRO A 264 17.59 6.24 -21.73
C PRO A 264 17.25 5.60 -23.09
N GLN A 265 16.01 5.81 -23.56
CA GLN A 265 15.63 5.40 -24.92
C GLN A 265 16.67 6.06 -25.84
N LEU A 266 17.52 5.25 -26.47
CA LEU A 266 18.39 5.68 -27.56
C LEU A 266 17.47 6.36 -28.58
N ALA A 267 17.56 7.67 -28.67
CA ALA A 267 16.85 8.44 -29.64
C ALA A 267 17.12 7.79 -31.00
N ALA A 268 16.07 7.21 -31.58
CA ALA A 268 16.15 6.63 -32.91
C ALA A 268 16.75 7.70 -33.82
N GLN A 269 17.98 7.50 -34.23
CA GLN A 269 18.63 8.30 -35.26
C GLN A 269 17.78 8.12 -36.48
N GLN A 270 16.94 9.11 -36.79
CA GLN A 270 16.35 9.27 -38.08
C GLN A 270 17.52 9.49 -39.06
N ALA A 271 17.87 8.46 -39.77
CA ALA A 271 18.72 8.60 -40.95
C ALA A 271 18.02 9.58 -41.95
N PRO A 272 18.71 10.58 -42.45
CA PRO A 272 18.12 11.44 -43.49
C PRO A 272 17.88 10.59 -44.71
N ALA A 273 16.62 10.61 -45.20
CA ALA A 273 16.30 10.11 -46.49
C ALA A 273 17.09 10.91 -47.52
N MET A 274 18.04 10.30 -48.15
CA MET A 274 18.69 10.84 -49.33
C MET A 274 17.79 10.60 -50.55
N ALA A 275 17.58 11.66 -51.28
CA ALA A 275 16.90 11.92 -52.54
C ALA A 275 16.67 10.74 -53.50
#